data_71459d10f0df042915196ce4e58f15de
#
_entry.id   71459d10f0df042915196ce4e58f15de
#
_cell.length_a   1.000
_cell.length_b   1.000
_cell.length_c   1.000
_cell.angle_alpha   90.00
_cell.angle_beta   90.00
_cell.angle_gamma   90.00
#
_symmetry.space_group_name_H-M   'P 1'
#
loop_
_entity.id
_entity.type
_entity.pdbx_description
1 polymer ?
#
loop_
_entity_poly.entity_id
_entity_poly.type
_entity_poly.pdbx_seq_one_letter_code
_entity_poly.pdbx_strand_id
1 'polypeptide(L)'
;MILFENVKGFTYAFDKNKKDGAEPYSHKVIRGLKKLGYNVKDQVIDFSQFGVPQRRKRFILVGIRKEIGSPENFEKLLMENRDPFLAQKGLKSNVTLLEAISDLLRSNGEIPSPDRKGFYSGKYGHTKLTNYEKLMRGDYPKTHTIADSHSFAKQSTDKIECYKRLLADYPQRGKRIDGDAREQWGIKQRGITILDPDTVSPTITGSPDDYLHYCEPRIMTVRECARIQSFPDWYEIKKKYTTGGKMRKLEVPRYTQIGNAIPPLFAEQAGIVLKKMLQS
;
A
#
# COMPACT_ATOMS: atom_id res chain seq x y z
N MET A 1 19.80 12.43 -12.72
CA MET A 1 18.52 12.68 -12.02
C MET A 1 18.32 11.65 -10.92
N ILE A 2 17.72 12.04 -9.80
CA ILE A 2 17.42 11.18 -8.63
C ILE A 2 15.96 11.39 -8.25
N LEU A 3 15.22 10.29 -7.96
CA LEU A 3 13.98 10.31 -7.21
C LEU A 3 14.21 9.53 -5.92
N PHE A 4 13.96 10.16 -4.78
CA PHE A 4 14.12 9.57 -3.45
C PHE A 4 12.78 9.60 -2.71
N GLU A 5 12.37 8.47 -2.16
CA GLU A 5 11.14 8.33 -1.38
C GLU A 5 11.43 7.95 0.06
N ASN A 6 10.63 8.49 0.99
CA ASN A 6 10.66 8.08 2.39
C ASN A 6 9.31 8.34 3.07
N VAL A 7 9.16 7.85 4.30
CA VAL A 7 7.98 8.14 5.12
C VAL A 7 7.91 9.63 5.47
N LYS A 8 6.68 10.17 5.65
CA LYS A 8 6.50 11.56 6.06
C LYS A 8 7.31 11.93 7.31
N GLY A 9 7.46 10.99 8.27
CA GLY A 9 8.27 11.20 9.48
C GLY A 9 9.74 11.54 9.23
N PHE A 10 10.26 11.30 8.02
CA PHE A 10 11.60 11.70 7.62
C PHE A 10 11.81 13.23 7.63
N THR A 11 10.71 14.01 7.55
CA THR A 11 10.71 15.47 7.64
C THR A 11 10.60 15.99 9.07
N TYR A 12 10.52 15.11 10.08
CA TYR A 12 10.43 15.52 11.48
C TYR A 12 11.77 15.41 12.18
N ALA A 13 12.04 16.34 13.10
CA ALA A 13 13.17 16.23 14.01
C ALA A 13 12.96 15.05 14.97
N PHE A 14 13.98 14.20 15.16
CA PHE A 14 13.91 13.10 16.13
C PHE A 14 14.18 13.60 17.54
N ASP A 15 13.15 13.59 18.37
CA ASP A 15 13.13 14.14 19.72
C ASP A 15 13.61 13.14 20.80
N LYS A 16 14.58 12.25 20.49
CA LYS A 16 15.14 11.34 21.50
C LYS A 16 16.14 11.99 22.45
N ASN A 17 16.65 13.15 22.09
CA ASN A 17 17.43 14.01 22.98
C ASN A 17 16.97 15.44 22.71
N LYS A 18 16.12 15.99 23.58
CA LYS A 18 15.74 17.42 23.61
C LYS A 18 16.97 18.32 23.91
N LYS A 19 18.02 18.13 23.15
CA LYS A 19 19.05 19.15 22.97
C LYS A 19 18.62 20.02 21.82
N ASP A 20 18.46 21.30 22.09
CA ASP A 20 18.17 22.33 21.10
C ASP A 20 18.97 22.08 19.81
N GLY A 21 18.28 21.92 18.66
CA GLY A 21 18.91 21.82 17.37
C GLY A 21 18.85 20.47 16.63
N ALA A 22 17.98 19.52 17.01
CA ALA A 22 17.79 18.26 16.28
C ALA A 22 17.21 18.53 14.87
N GLU A 23 18.07 18.50 13.84
CA GLU A 23 17.70 18.72 12.45
C GLU A 23 17.06 17.48 11.82
N PRO A 24 15.94 17.60 11.03
CA PRO A 24 15.36 16.49 10.27
C PRO A 24 16.37 15.82 9.34
N TYR A 25 16.28 14.49 9.20
CA TYR A 25 17.14 13.76 8.25
C TYR A 25 16.95 14.24 6.80
N SER A 26 15.74 14.67 6.41
CA SER A 26 15.47 15.26 5.10
C SER A 26 16.38 16.46 4.79
N HIS A 27 16.59 17.35 5.75
CA HIS A 27 17.49 18.51 5.57
C HIS A 27 18.94 18.10 5.35
N LYS A 28 19.42 17.06 6.06
CA LYS A 28 20.77 16.53 5.87
C LYS A 28 20.97 15.97 4.47
N VAL A 29 19.98 15.22 3.96
CA VAL A 29 20.00 14.66 2.59
C VAL A 29 19.97 15.76 1.56
N ILE A 30 19.06 16.74 1.68
CA ILE A 30 18.96 17.90 0.78
C ILE A 30 20.29 18.65 0.72
N ARG A 31 20.87 18.96 1.88
CA ARG A 31 22.16 19.67 1.96
C ARG A 31 23.30 18.85 1.32
N GLY A 32 23.32 17.53 1.54
CA GLY A 32 24.30 16.65 0.91
C GLY A 32 24.20 16.64 -0.61
N LEU A 33 23.00 16.51 -1.16
CA LEU A 33 22.76 16.54 -2.60
C LEU A 33 23.11 17.89 -3.22
N LYS A 34 22.77 19.01 -2.56
CA LYS A 34 23.17 20.36 -3.02
C LYS A 34 24.68 20.52 -3.10
N LYS A 35 25.44 19.99 -2.11
CA LYS A 35 26.91 19.97 -2.12
C LYS A 35 27.49 19.12 -3.28
N LEU A 36 26.77 18.04 -3.68
CA LEU A 36 27.15 17.20 -4.81
C LEU A 36 26.71 17.76 -6.18
N GLY A 37 26.26 19.03 -6.25
CA GLY A 37 25.92 19.68 -7.50
C GLY A 37 24.51 19.42 -8.02
N TYR A 38 23.56 19.03 -7.14
CA TYR A 38 22.16 18.86 -7.51
C TYR A 38 21.30 20.07 -7.16
N ASN A 39 20.39 20.45 -8.06
CA ASN A 39 19.18 21.18 -7.73
C ASN A 39 18.17 20.20 -7.16
N VAL A 40 17.53 20.54 -6.04
CA VAL A 40 16.69 19.61 -5.28
C VAL A 40 15.36 20.26 -4.92
N LYS A 41 14.26 19.56 -5.18
CA LYS A 41 12.90 19.90 -4.74
C LYS A 41 12.31 18.74 -3.98
N ASP A 42 11.66 19.02 -2.87
CA ASP A 42 10.98 18.00 -2.07
C ASP A 42 9.53 18.40 -1.75
N GLN A 43 8.71 17.39 -1.50
CA GLN A 43 7.29 17.55 -1.17
C GLN A 43 6.73 16.31 -0.51
N VAL A 44 5.54 16.42 0.11
CA VAL A 44 4.78 15.28 0.64
C VAL A 44 3.59 15.03 -0.29
N ILE A 45 3.58 13.86 -0.92
CA ILE A 45 2.54 13.44 -1.86
C ILE A 45 1.66 12.38 -1.21
N ASP A 46 0.33 12.51 -1.38
CA ASP A 46 -0.64 11.46 -1.05
C ASP A 46 -0.93 10.63 -2.31
N PHE A 47 -0.52 9.37 -2.30
CA PHE A 47 -0.64 8.50 -3.47
C PHE A 47 -2.08 8.15 -3.84
N SER A 48 -3.06 8.35 -2.94
CA SER A 48 -4.47 8.14 -3.26
C SER A 48 -4.96 9.04 -4.40
N GLN A 49 -4.35 10.20 -4.59
CA GLN A 49 -4.67 11.12 -5.69
C GLN A 49 -4.26 10.60 -7.08
N PHE A 50 -3.47 9.54 -7.12
CA PHE A 50 -2.86 8.98 -8.34
C PHE A 50 -3.43 7.61 -8.72
N GLY A 51 -4.70 7.34 -8.37
CA GLY A 51 -5.38 6.08 -8.67
C GLY A 51 -4.98 4.91 -7.78
N VAL A 52 -4.22 5.15 -6.71
CA VAL A 52 -3.85 4.14 -5.72
C VAL A 52 -4.96 4.05 -4.66
N PRO A 53 -5.58 2.87 -4.42
CA PRO A 53 -6.69 2.71 -3.47
C PRO A 53 -6.21 2.75 -2.00
N GLN A 54 -5.28 3.66 -1.69
CA GLN A 54 -4.67 3.80 -0.37
C GLN A 54 -4.28 5.23 -0.07
N ARG A 55 -4.68 5.73 1.09
CA ARG A 55 -4.19 6.98 1.66
C ARG A 55 -2.77 6.77 2.18
N ARG A 56 -1.77 7.12 1.34
CA ARG A 56 -0.35 6.90 1.62
C ARG A 56 0.46 8.16 1.36
N LYS A 57 0.71 8.93 2.41
CA LYS A 57 1.53 10.15 2.34
C LYS A 57 3.00 9.80 2.44
N ARG A 58 3.80 10.26 1.47
CA ARG A 58 5.24 10.02 1.39
C ARG A 58 6.01 11.30 1.07
N PHE A 59 7.16 11.42 1.69
CA PHE A 59 8.16 12.40 1.31
C PHE A 59 8.79 11.97 -0.01
N ILE A 60 8.71 12.84 -1.01
CA ILE A 60 9.31 12.65 -2.35
C ILE A 60 10.29 13.77 -2.57
N LEU A 61 11.52 13.43 -2.95
CA LEU A 61 12.56 14.36 -3.31
C LEU A 61 13.02 14.05 -4.73
N VAL A 62 13.06 15.09 -5.57
CA VAL A 62 13.64 15.03 -6.91
C VAL A 62 14.91 15.86 -6.94
N GLY A 63 15.99 15.26 -7.43
CA GLY A 63 17.28 15.91 -7.63
C GLY A 63 17.69 15.84 -9.10
N ILE A 64 18.06 16.98 -9.68
CA ILE A 64 18.60 17.08 -11.04
C ILE A 64 19.97 17.74 -10.95
N ARG A 65 20.96 17.24 -11.67
CA ARG A 65 22.27 17.87 -11.77
C ARG A 65 22.12 19.29 -12.28
N LYS A 66 22.83 20.26 -11.70
CA LYS A 66 22.74 21.71 -12.04
C LYS A 66 22.97 21.98 -13.51
N GLU A 67 23.90 21.25 -14.12
CA GLU A 67 24.22 21.33 -15.55
C GLU A 67 23.13 20.81 -16.48
N ILE A 68 22.16 20.01 -15.94
CA ILE A 68 21.06 19.43 -16.72
C ILE A 68 19.79 20.28 -16.60
N GLY A 69 19.51 20.84 -15.40
CA GLY A 69 18.30 21.62 -15.18
C GLY A 69 17.84 21.72 -13.73
N SER A 70 16.53 21.97 -13.56
CA SER A 70 15.91 22.17 -12.24
C SER A 70 14.67 21.27 -12.05
N PRO A 71 14.43 20.73 -10.83
CA PRO A 71 13.25 19.94 -10.50
C PRO A 71 12.01 20.79 -10.15
N GLU A 72 12.04 22.11 -10.23
CA GLU A 72 10.96 23.00 -9.74
C GLU A 72 9.58 22.70 -10.36
N ASN A 73 9.53 22.28 -11.62
CA ASN A 73 8.29 21.98 -12.33
C ASN A 73 7.77 20.55 -12.09
N PHE A 74 8.46 19.70 -11.32
CA PHE A 74 8.08 18.31 -11.15
C PHE A 74 6.65 18.14 -10.64
N GLU A 75 6.27 18.88 -9.59
CA GLU A 75 4.93 18.79 -9.00
C GLU A 75 3.85 19.21 -10.00
N LYS A 76 4.04 20.34 -10.66
CA LYS A 76 3.13 20.85 -11.70
C LYS A 76 2.93 19.82 -12.80
N LEU A 77 4.00 19.30 -13.37
CA LEU A 77 3.97 18.30 -14.43
C LEU A 77 3.33 16.98 -13.97
N LEU A 78 3.56 16.59 -12.72
CA LEU A 78 2.96 15.39 -12.14
C LEU A 78 1.44 15.53 -12.03
N MET A 79 0.95 16.68 -11.58
CA MET A 79 -0.49 16.97 -11.49
C MET A 79 -1.14 17.10 -12.87
N GLU A 80 -0.49 17.75 -13.82
CA GLU A 80 -0.96 17.85 -15.21
C GLU A 80 -1.01 16.48 -15.92
N ASN A 81 -0.07 15.59 -15.63
CA ASN A 81 -0.02 14.25 -16.21
C ASN A 81 -1.05 13.29 -15.60
N ARG A 82 -1.50 13.53 -14.37
CA ARG A 82 -2.34 12.62 -13.59
C ARG A 82 -3.64 12.26 -14.30
N ASP A 83 -4.46 13.25 -14.64
CA ASP A 83 -5.80 13.02 -15.15
C ASP A 83 -5.78 12.36 -16.55
N PRO A 84 -4.94 12.80 -17.52
CA PRO A 84 -4.76 12.08 -18.78
C PRO A 84 -4.29 10.63 -18.60
N PHE A 85 -3.33 10.39 -17.68
CA PHE A 85 -2.82 9.06 -17.39
C PHE A 85 -3.91 8.14 -16.81
N LEU A 86 -4.68 8.62 -15.84
CA LEU A 86 -5.76 7.84 -15.24
C LEU A 86 -6.89 7.57 -16.24
N ALA A 87 -7.26 8.57 -17.04
CA ALA A 87 -8.27 8.40 -18.08
C ALA A 87 -7.87 7.35 -19.11
N GLN A 88 -6.60 7.32 -19.56
CA GLN A 88 -6.07 6.29 -20.47
C GLN A 88 -6.21 4.87 -19.87
N LYS A 89 -6.10 4.72 -18.57
CA LYS A 89 -6.27 3.43 -17.86
C LYS A 89 -7.72 3.16 -17.43
N GLY A 90 -8.66 4.06 -17.73
CA GLY A 90 -10.06 3.97 -17.32
C GLY A 90 -10.24 4.11 -15.79
N LEU A 91 -9.31 4.78 -15.12
CA LEU A 91 -9.32 4.97 -13.67
C LEU A 91 -9.75 6.38 -13.28
N LYS A 92 -10.16 6.52 -12.01
CA LYS A 92 -10.32 7.80 -11.30
C LYS A 92 -9.23 7.96 -10.23
N SER A 93 -9.05 9.16 -9.71
CA SER A 93 -8.05 9.43 -8.67
C SER A 93 -8.31 8.62 -7.39
N ASN A 94 -9.52 8.67 -6.85
CA ASN A 94 -9.88 8.02 -5.59
C ASN A 94 -10.58 6.67 -5.86
N VAL A 95 -9.80 5.63 -6.13
CA VAL A 95 -10.28 4.24 -6.23
C VAL A 95 -10.60 3.74 -4.82
N THR A 96 -11.83 3.28 -4.59
CA THR A 96 -12.25 2.76 -3.28
C THR A 96 -11.69 1.36 -3.02
N LEU A 97 -11.70 0.94 -1.76
CA LEU A 97 -11.28 -0.40 -1.39
C LEU A 97 -12.12 -1.48 -2.08
N LEU A 98 -13.45 -1.29 -2.12
CA LEU A 98 -14.37 -2.19 -2.83
C LEU A 98 -13.99 -2.35 -4.30
N GLU A 99 -13.71 -1.24 -4.98
CA GLU A 99 -13.30 -1.24 -6.39
C GLU A 99 -11.96 -1.97 -6.64
N ALA A 100 -11.14 -2.12 -5.59
CA ALA A 100 -9.82 -2.71 -5.74
C ALA A 100 -9.77 -4.22 -5.51
N ILE A 101 -10.66 -4.77 -4.65
CA ILE A 101 -10.53 -6.14 -4.14
C ILE A 101 -11.83 -6.92 -4.06
N SER A 102 -12.97 -6.40 -4.57
CA SER A 102 -14.27 -7.09 -4.46
C SER A 102 -14.30 -8.44 -5.17
N ASP A 103 -13.43 -8.64 -6.13
CA ASP A 103 -13.26 -9.88 -6.87
C ASP A 103 -12.37 -10.93 -6.18
N LEU A 104 -11.80 -10.61 -5.01
CA LEU A 104 -10.91 -11.48 -4.23
C LEU A 104 -11.57 -12.05 -2.95
N LEU A 105 -12.89 -12.05 -2.89
CA LEU A 105 -13.62 -12.56 -1.72
C LEU A 105 -13.46 -14.08 -1.57
N ARG A 106 -13.37 -14.55 -0.33
CA ARG A 106 -13.36 -15.98 0.00
C ARG A 106 -14.65 -16.68 -0.45
N SER A 107 -15.77 -15.95 -0.45
CA SER A 107 -17.07 -16.42 -0.93
C SER A 107 -17.10 -16.81 -2.41
N ASN A 108 -16.12 -16.39 -3.22
CA ASN A 108 -15.96 -16.86 -4.61
C ASN A 108 -15.48 -18.32 -4.71
N GLY A 109 -15.24 -18.95 -3.57
CA GLY A 109 -14.72 -20.32 -3.44
C GLY A 109 -13.23 -20.35 -3.16
N GLU A 110 -12.78 -21.49 -2.69
CA GLU A 110 -11.38 -21.69 -2.31
C GLU A 110 -10.83 -23.03 -2.79
N ILE A 111 -9.52 -23.11 -2.94
CA ILE A 111 -8.78 -24.33 -3.27
C ILE A 111 -7.58 -24.47 -2.33
N PRO A 112 -6.98 -25.67 -2.16
CA PRO A 112 -5.71 -25.81 -1.48
C PRO A 112 -4.67 -24.84 -2.04
N SER A 113 -3.98 -24.10 -1.17
CA SER A 113 -3.02 -23.09 -1.59
C SER A 113 -1.82 -23.74 -2.28
N PRO A 114 -1.46 -23.34 -3.51
CA PRO A 114 -0.34 -23.93 -4.24
C PRO A 114 1.03 -23.60 -3.65
N ASP A 115 1.13 -22.47 -2.94
CA ASP A 115 2.39 -21.95 -2.40
C ASP A 115 2.45 -21.96 -0.86
N ARG A 116 1.42 -22.52 -0.19
CA ARG A 116 1.34 -22.60 1.28
C ARG A 116 0.66 -23.87 1.75
N LYS A 117 1.45 -24.95 1.93
CA LYS A 117 0.93 -26.26 2.35
C LYS A 117 0.02 -26.18 3.58
N GLY A 118 -1.15 -26.79 3.49
CA GLY A 118 -2.14 -26.84 4.58
C GLY A 118 -2.99 -25.58 4.75
N PHE A 119 -2.92 -24.63 3.80
CA PHE A 119 -3.77 -23.45 3.74
C PHE A 119 -4.64 -23.47 2.48
N TYR A 120 -5.60 -22.54 2.39
CA TYR A 120 -6.49 -22.37 1.25
C TYR A 120 -6.29 -21.01 0.63
N SER A 121 -6.45 -20.91 -0.68
CA SER A 121 -6.41 -19.67 -1.47
C SER A 121 -7.76 -19.42 -2.12
N GLY A 122 -8.17 -18.14 -2.20
CA GLY A 122 -9.42 -17.73 -2.82
C GLY A 122 -9.36 -17.76 -4.34
N LYS A 123 -10.45 -18.20 -4.95
CA LYS A 123 -10.65 -18.09 -6.40
C LYS A 123 -11.01 -16.66 -6.79
N TYR A 124 -10.75 -16.31 -8.04
CA TYR A 124 -11.25 -15.07 -8.62
C TYR A 124 -12.78 -15.07 -8.72
N GLY A 125 -13.42 -13.98 -8.33
CA GLY A 125 -14.81 -13.72 -8.67
C GLY A 125 -14.98 -13.41 -10.16
N HIS A 126 -16.16 -13.73 -10.71
CA HIS A 126 -16.47 -13.57 -12.13
C HIS A 126 -17.62 -12.58 -12.38
N THR A 127 -18.11 -11.91 -11.35
CA THR A 127 -19.12 -10.87 -11.46
C THR A 127 -18.56 -9.62 -12.15
N LYS A 128 -19.38 -8.60 -12.36
CA LYS A 128 -19.01 -7.36 -13.04
C LYS A 128 -17.75 -6.72 -12.43
N LEU A 129 -16.61 -6.88 -13.09
CA LEU A 129 -15.33 -6.35 -12.66
C LEU A 129 -15.29 -4.81 -12.82
N THR A 130 -14.71 -4.14 -11.85
CA THR A 130 -14.36 -2.73 -11.95
C THR A 130 -13.21 -2.51 -12.95
N ASN A 131 -13.01 -1.27 -13.38
CA ASN A 131 -11.87 -0.96 -14.25
C ASN A 131 -10.53 -1.18 -13.54
N TYR A 132 -10.48 -0.93 -12.22
CA TYR A 132 -9.28 -1.20 -11.43
C TYR A 132 -8.96 -2.69 -11.37
N GLU A 133 -9.95 -3.53 -11.08
CA GLU A 133 -9.78 -5.00 -11.05
C GLU A 133 -9.35 -5.54 -12.40
N LYS A 134 -9.94 -5.05 -13.50
CA LYS A 134 -9.53 -5.41 -14.87
C LYS A 134 -8.06 -5.06 -15.12
N LEU A 135 -7.64 -3.85 -14.73
CA LEU A 135 -6.25 -3.40 -14.87
C LEU A 135 -5.29 -4.27 -14.05
N MET A 136 -5.64 -4.58 -12.80
CA MET A 136 -4.79 -5.39 -11.93
C MET A 136 -4.68 -6.85 -12.39
N ARG A 137 -5.77 -7.42 -12.85
CA ARG A 137 -5.78 -8.80 -13.38
C ARG A 137 -5.02 -8.92 -14.70
N GLY A 138 -5.20 -7.95 -15.63
CA GLY A 138 -4.71 -8.09 -17.00
C GLY A 138 -5.10 -9.44 -17.59
N ASP A 139 -4.15 -10.15 -18.18
CA ASP A 139 -4.32 -11.49 -18.77
C ASP A 139 -4.03 -12.65 -17.79
N TYR A 140 -3.63 -12.36 -16.56
CA TYR A 140 -3.23 -13.37 -15.58
C TYR A 140 -4.32 -14.45 -15.31
N PRO A 141 -5.62 -14.11 -15.20
CA PRO A 141 -6.67 -15.10 -14.99
C PRO A 141 -6.89 -16.08 -16.16
N LYS A 142 -6.39 -15.80 -17.36
CA LYS A 142 -6.45 -16.75 -18.49
C LYS A 142 -5.66 -18.02 -18.23
N THR A 143 -4.64 -17.94 -17.39
CA THR A 143 -3.73 -19.05 -17.08
C THR A 143 -3.79 -19.48 -15.63
N HIS A 144 -4.45 -18.71 -14.75
CA HIS A 144 -4.48 -18.93 -13.31
C HIS A 144 -5.89 -18.73 -12.74
N THR A 145 -6.38 -19.72 -11.97
CA THR A 145 -7.71 -19.67 -11.31
C THR A 145 -7.73 -18.88 -10.01
N ILE A 146 -6.54 -18.59 -9.46
CA ILE A 146 -6.32 -17.81 -8.23
C ILE A 146 -5.22 -16.78 -8.46
N ALA A 147 -5.26 -15.70 -7.70
CA ALA A 147 -4.19 -14.72 -7.69
C ALA A 147 -2.98 -15.23 -6.89
N ASP A 148 -1.76 -14.86 -7.33
CA ASP A 148 -0.55 -15.13 -6.54
C ASP A 148 -0.66 -14.55 -5.12
N SER A 149 -0.17 -15.28 -4.12
CA SER A 149 -0.14 -14.83 -2.72
C SER A 149 -1.51 -14.53 -2.10
N HIS A 150 -2.60 -15.12 -2.65
CA HIS A 150 -3.96 -14.96 -2.12
C HIS A 150 -4.35 -16.10 -1.17
N SER A 151 -3.47 -16.45 -0.23
CA SER A 151 -3.72 -17.49 0.78
C SER A 151 -4.29 -16.88 2.07
N PHE A 152 -5.37 -17.49 2.56
CA PHE A 152 -6.03 -17.10 3.80
C PHE A 152 -5.23 -17.54 5.04
N ALA A 153 -5.11 -16.64 6.02
CA ALA A 153 -4.50 -16.99 7.30
C ALA A 153 -5.43 -17.88 8.14
N LYS A 154 -4.86 -18.84 8.83
CA LYS A 154 -5.58 -19.59 9.87
C LYS A 154 -5.71 -18.72 11.12
N GLN A 155 -6.91 -18.63 11.65
CA GLN A 155 -7.23 -17.87 12.85
C GLN A 155 -7.96 -18.78 13.85
N SER A 156 -7.79 -18.51 15.15
CA SER A 156 -8.52 -19.24 16.19
C SER A 156 -10.02 -18.91 16.12
N THR A 157 -10.86 -19.82 16.61
CA THR A 157 -12.31 -19.63 16.70
C THR A 157 -12.67 -18.36 17.43
N ASP A 158 -12.05 -18.09 18.60
CA ASP A 158 -12.27 -16.85 19.38
C ASP A 158 -12.01 -15.58 18.56
N LYS A 159 -10.93 -15.61 17.73
CA LYS A 159 -10.57 -14.46 16.91
C LYS A 159 -11.58 -14.24 15.78
N ILE A 160 -12.07 -15.32 15.18
CA ILE A 160 -13.13 -15.28 14.17
C ILE A 160 -14.42 -14.71 14.77
N GLU A 161 -14.83 -15.17 15.95
CA GLU A 161 -16.04 -14.68 16.62
C GLU A 161 -15.90 -13.19 17.02
N CYS A 162 -14.74 -12.77 17.50
CA CYS A 162 -14.46 -11.36 17.74
C CYS A 162 -14.60 -10.53 16.44
N TYR A 163 -14.08 -11.02 15.32
CA TYR A 163 -14.17 -10.34 14.04
C TYR A 163 -15.61 -10.26 13.50
N LYS A 164 -16.41 -11.32 13.69
CA LYS A 164 -17.84 -11.29 13.33
C LYS A 164 -18.58 -10.20 14.09
N ARG A 165 -18.38 -10.11 15.42
CA ARG A 165 -18.99 -9.05 16.24
C ARG A 165 -18.54 -7.65 15.80
N LEU A 166 -17.24 -7.47 15.51
CA LEU A 166 -16.72 -6.19 15.02
C LEU A 166 -17.35 -5.79 13.69
N LEU A 167 -17.54 -6.74 12.77
CA LEU A 167 -18.18 -6.47 11.48
C LEU A 167 -19.67 -6.14 11.58
N ALA A 168 -20.37 -6.77 12.55
CA ALA A 168 -21.81 -6.58 12.76
C ALA A 168 -22.10 -5.28 13.52
N ASP A 169 -21.39 -5.04 14.62
CA ASP A 169 -21.86 -4.11 15.66
C ASP A 169 -20.94 -2.89 15.87
N TYR A 170 -19.68 -2.90 15.38
CA TYR A 170 -18.79 -1.76 15.59
C TYR A 170 -19.18 -0.57 14.69
N PRO A 171 -19.48 0.61 15.28
CA PRO A 171 -20.14 1.70 14.56
C PRO A 171 -19.25 2.44 13.57
N GLN A 172 -17.92 2.27 13.64
CA GLN A 172 -16.99 3.06 12.84
C GLN A 172 -16.10 2.18 11.98
N ARG A 173 -15.95 2.54 10.70
CA ARG A 173 -15.02 1.91 9.75
C ARG A 173 -13.91 2.87 9.35
N GLY A 174 -12.80 2.33 8.85
CA GLY A 174 -11.67 3.13 8.40
C GLY A 174 -10.82 3.76 9.52
N LYS A 175 -11.21 3.61 10.79
CA LYS A 175 -10.47 4.11 11.96
C LYS A 175 -9.90 2.97 12.79
N ARG A 176 -8.74 3.22 13.39
CA ARG A 176 -8.09 2.24 14.28
C ARG A 176 -8.83 2.15 15.61
N ILE A 177 -9.06 0.92 16.03
CA ILE A 177 -9.61 0.55 17.33
C ILE A 177 -8.42 0.22 18.23
N ASP A 178 -8.12 1.05 19.21
CA ASP A 178 -7.05 0.89 20.20
C ASP A 178 -7.49 1.41 21.56
N GLY A 179 -6.57 1.50 22.55
CA GLY A 179 -6.88 1.96 23.90
C GLY A 179 -8.05 1.20 24.53
N ASP A 180 -8.93 1.92 25.23
CA ASP A 180 -10.09 1.39 25.96
C ASP A 180 -11.08 0.67 25.05
N ALA A 181 -11.33 1.20 23.86
CA ALA A 181 -12.22 0.56 22.87
C ALA A 181 -11.70 -0.83 22.49
N ARG A 182 -10.39 -1.00 22.34
CA ARG A 182 -9.77 -2.31 22.09
C ARG A 182 -10.11 -3.32 23.19
N GLU A 183 -10.05 -2.92 24.44
CA GLU A 183 -10.30 -3.77 25.61
C GLU A 183 -11.78 -4.14 25.71
N GLN A 184 -12.69 -3.15 25.56
CA GLN A 184 -14.14 -3.36 25.55
C GLN A 184 -14.58 -4.39 24.50
N TRP A 185 -13.92 -4.39 23.33
CA TRP A 185 -14.24 -5.31 22.24
C TRP A 185 -13.46 -6.62 22.27
N GLY A 186 -12.60 -6.85 23.28
CA GLY A 186 -11.83 -8.07 23.47
C GLY A 186 -10.76 -8.30 22.41
N ILE A 187 -10.20 -7.22 21.85
CA ILE A 187 -9.16 -7.28 20.83
C ILE A 187 -7.81 -7.52 21.50
N LYS A 188 -7.21 -8.70 21.28
CA LYS A 188 -5.95 -9.13 21.93
C LYS A 188 -4.70 -8.45 21.36
N GLN A 189 -4.69 -8.05 20.08
CA GLN A 189 -3.60 -7.32 19.44
C GLN A 189 -3.58 -5.83 19.84
N ARG A 190 -2.52 -5.11 19.50
CA ARG A 190 -2.33 -3.66 19.85
C ARG A 190 -3.44 -2.74 19.32
N GLY A 191 -4.23 -3.21 18.38
CA GLY A 191 -5.34 -2.53 17.76
C GLY A 191 -5.62 -3.12 16.38
N ILE A 192 -6.77 -2.79 15.82
CA ILE A 192 -7.19 -3.23 14.50
C ILE A 192 -7.99 -2.11 13.82
N THR A 193 -7.97 -2.08 12.50
CA THR A 193 -8.84 -1.20 11.72
C THR A 193 -9.78 -2.06 10.90
N ILE A 194 -11.09 -1.90 11.11
CA ILE A 194 -12.10 -2.45 10.20
C ILE A 194 -12.06 -1.61 8.94
N LEU A 195 -11.73 -2.22 7.82
CA LEU A 195 -11.63 -1.50 6.57
C LEU A 195 -13.01 -1.01 6.09
N ASP A 196 -13.03 0.13 5.42
CA ASP A 196 -14.22 0.75 4.86
C ASP A 196 -14.23 0.51 3.34
N PRO A 197 -15.25 -0.20 2.79
CA PRO A 197 -15.33 -0.50 1.36
C PRO A 197 -15.48 0.74 0.48
N ASP A 198 -16.12 1.79 0.97
CA ASP A 198 -16.54 2.97 0.20
C ASP A 198 -15.47 4.07 0.15
N THR A 199 -14.37 3.88 0.86
CA THR A 199 -13.25 4.83 0.90
C THR A 199 -11.93 4.18 0.44
N VAL A 200 -10.90 5.01 0.27
CA VAL A 200 -9.54 4.52 0.08
C VAL A 200 -9.03 3.87 1.39
N SER A 201 -8.30 2.77 1.27
CA SER A 201 -7.70 2.09 2.42
C SER A 201 -6.77 3.03 3.21
N PRO A 202 -6.67 2.90 4.54
CA PRO A 202 -5.53 3.47 5.27
C PRO A 202 -4.20 2.91 4.77
N THR A 203 -3.09 3.54 5.17
CA THR A 203 -1.75 3.09 4.76
C THR A 203 -1.50 1.64 5.16
N ILE A 204 -1.31 0.74 4.19
CA ILE A 204 -0.95 -0.67 4.44
C ILE A 204 0.45 -0.73 5.05
N THR A 205 0.56 -1.47 6.16
CA THR A 205 1.81 -1.73 6.89
C THR A 205 2.31 -3.15 6.62
N GLY A 206 3.50 -3.48 7.13
CA GLY A 206 4.02 -4.85 7.08
C GLY A 206 3.39 -5.81 8.11
N SER A 207 2.40 -5.35 8.89
CA SER A 207 1.72 -6.15 9.92
C SER A 207 0.35 -6.63 9.41
N PRO A 208 0.17 -7.93 9.19
CA PRO A 208 -1.11 -8.45 8.67
C PRO A 208 -2.28 -8.28 9.65
N ASP A 209 -2.01 -8.24 10.95
CA ASP A 209 -3.04 -8.16 11.99
C ASP A 209 -3.58 -6.73 12.23
N ASP A 210 -3.07 -5.73 11.52
CA ASP A 210 -3.53 -4.33 11.67
C ASP A 210 -4.89 -4.08 11.01
N TYR A 211 -5.36 -4.97 10.11
CA TYR A 211 -6.55 -4.74 9.29
C TYR A 211 -7.50 -5.94 9.30
N LEU A 212 -8.77 -5.66 9.64
CA LEU A 212 -9.90 -6.56 9.41
C LEU A 212 -10.51 -6.25 8.03
N HIS A 213 -10.75 -7.31 7.25
CA HIS A 213 -11.41 -7.20 5.96
C HIS A 213 -12.79 -6.51 6.09
N TYR A 214 -13.22 -5.76 5.07
CA TYR A 214 -14.42 -4.93 5.16
C TYR A 214 -15.74 -5.71 5.32
N CYS A 215 -15.81 -7.00 4.91
CA CYS A 215 -17.02 -7.81 5.01
C CYS A 215 -16.80 -9.28 5.42
N GLU A 216 -15.56 -9.76 5.48
CA GLU A 216 -15.26 -11.14 5.88
C GLU A 216 -14.50 -11.17 7.22
N PRO A 217 -14.81 -12.08 8.17
CA PRO A 217 -14.22 -12.12 9.51
C PRO A 217 -12.79 -12.67 9.49
N ARG A 218 -11.91 -12.00 8.75
CA ARG A 218 -10.50 -12.37 8.53
C ARG A 218 -9.61 -11.15 8.31
N ILE A 219 -8.32 -11.33 8.48
CA ILE A 219 -7.33 -10.35 8.05
C ILE A 219 -7.20 -10.37 6.51
N MET A 220 -6.60 -9.30 5.99
CA MET A 220 -6.29 -9.18 4.56
C MET A 220 -5.25 -10.22 4.13
N THR A 221 -5.38 -10.73 2.90
CA THR A 221 -4.32 -11.54 2.28
C THR A 221 -3.20 -10.66 1.74
N VAL A 222 -2.05 -11.27 1.42
CA VAL A 222 -0.94 -10.53 0.79
C VAL A 222 -1.37 -9.95 -0.55
N ARG A 223 -2.16 -10.69 -1.36
CA ARG A 223 -2.63 -10.20 -2.67
C ARG A 223 -3.58 -9.02 -2.54
N GLU A 224 -4.50 -9.04 -1.59
CA GLU A 224 -5.37 -7.89 -1.32
C GLU A 224 -4.55 -6.65 -0.92
N CYS A 225 -3.56 -6.82 -0.04
CA CYS A 225 -2.62 -5.74 0.29
C CYS A 225 -1.83 -5.25 -0.94
N ALA A 226 -1.40 -6.17 -1.81
CA ALA A 226 -0.70 -5.86 -3.04
C ALA A 226 -1.58 -5.07 -4.04
N ARG A 227 -2.87 -5.46 -4.18
CA ARG A 227 -3.85 -4.71 -4.98
C ARG A 227 -4.06 -3.29 -4.45
N ILE A 228 -4.17 -3.12 -3.13
CA ILE A 228 -4.26 -1.82 -2.47
C ILE A 228 -3.00 -0.97 -2.72
N GLN A 229 -1.85 -1.59 -2.92
CA GLN A 229 -0.59 -0.95 -3.34
C GLN A 229 -0.44 -0.87 -4.86
N SER A 230 -1.47 -1.16 -5.64
CA SER A 230 -1.47 -1.17 -7.12
C SER A 230 -0.47 -2.14 -7.78
N PHE A 231 -0.11 -3.22 -7.12
CA PHE A 231 0.64 -4.30 -7.77
C PHE A 231 -0.29 -5.16 -8.61
N PRO A 232 -0.01 -5.36 -9.91
CA PRO A 232 -0.81 -6.24 -10.75
C PRO A 232 -0.66 -7.71 -10.36
N ASP A 233 -1.62 -8.55 -10.73
CA ASP A 233 -1.67 -9.94 -10.28
C ASP A 233 -0.59 -10.84 -10.88
N TRP A 234 -0.05 -10.48 -12.04
CA TRP A 234 1.10 -11.15 -12.62
C TRP A 234 2.41 -10.94 -11.83
N TYR A 235 2.45 -9.96 -10.90
CA TYR A 235 3.61 -9.72 -10.06
C TYR A 235 3.65 -10.77 -8.95
N GLU A 236 4.57 -11.70 -9.03
CA GLU A 236 4.76 -12.77 -8.05
C GLU A 236 5.53 -12.26 -6.83
N ILE A 237 4.99 -12.53 -5.63
CA ILE A 237 5.60 -12.15 -4.36
C ILE A 237 6.21 -13.39 -3.72
N LYS A 238 7.53 -13.46 -3.61
CA LYS A 238 8.25 -14.63 -3.14
C LYS A 238 8.53 -14.60 -1.63
N LYS A 239 9.00 -15.71 -1.07
CA LYS A 239 9.35 -15.98 0.33
C LYS A 239 8.14 -16.27 1.23
N LYS A 240 8.38 -16.27 2.55
CA LYS A 240 7.35 -16.59 3.56
C LYS A 240 6.29 -15.48 3.64
N TYR A 241 5.08 -15.84 3.97
CA TYR A 241 3.98 -14.88 4.19
C TYR A 241 4.27 -13.98 5.39
N THR A 242 4.66 -14.61 6.52
CA THR A 242 5.00 -13.94 7.78
C THR A 242 6.26 -14.55 8.37
N THR A 243 6.98 -13.77 9.16
CA THR A 243 8.10 -14.23 9.98
C THR A 243 7.91 -13.73 11.41
N GLY A 244 8.41 -14.50 12.39
CA GLY A 244 8.34 -14.17 13.81
C GLY A 244 9.72 -14.18 14.48
N GLY A 245 9.83 -13.58 15.69
CA GLY A 245 11.02 -13.63 16.53
C GLY A 245 12.30 -13.17 15.81
N LYS A 246 13.38 -13.93 15.98
CA LYS A 246 14.71 -13.61 15.42
C LYS A 246 14.74 -13.57 13.89
N MET A 247 13.87 -14.35 13.22
CA MET A 247 13.81 -14.41 11.75
C MET A 247 13.38 -13.08 11.10
N ARG A 248 12.68 -12.18 11.80
CA ARG A 248 12.34 -10.85 11.29
C ARG A 248 13.55 -10.00 10.86
N LYS A 249 14.73 -10.28 11.42
CA LYS A 249 15.96 -9.57 11.06
C LYS A 249 16.66 -10.17 9.82
N LEU A 250 16.33 -11.42 9.50
CA LEU A 250 17.00 -12.18 8.44
C LEU A 250 16.16 -12.30 7.16
N GLU A 251 14.85 -12.27 7.29
CA GLU A 251 13.92 -12.45 6.18
C GLU A 251 12.92 -11.29 6.11
N VAL A 252 12.64 -10.82 4.90
CA VAL A 252 11.58 -9.85 4.63
C VAL A 252 10.35 -10.62 4.11
N PRO A 253 9.32 -10.83 4.95
CA PRO A 253 8.13 -11.57 4.56
C PRO A 253 7.29 -10.79 3.56
N ARG A 254 6.40 -11.49 2.81
CA ARG A 254 5.57 -10.92 1.75
C ARG A 254 4.77 -9.67 2.20
N TYR A 255 4.13 -9.71 3.37
CA TYR A 255 3.43 -8.53 3.91
C TYR A 255 4.35 -7.33 4.10
N THR A 256 5.56 -7.55 4.58
CA THR A 256 6.55 -6.47 4.78
C THR A 256 7.06 -5.93 3.45
N GLN A 257 7.28 -6.78 2.45
CA GLN A 257 7.66 -6.35 1.10
C GLN A 257 6.62 -5.38 0.55
N ILE A 258 5.34 -5.78 0.58
CA ILE A 258 4.24 -4.93 0.10
C ILE A 258 4.07 -3.67 0.95
N GLY A 259 4.10 -3.76 2.29
CA GLY A 259 3.95 -2.60 3.17
C GLY A 259 5.04 -1.53 2.98
N ASN A 260 6.25 -1.94 2.56
CA ASN A 260 7.38 -1.03 2.34
C ASN A 260 7.47 -0.51 0.89
N ALA A 261 6.69 -1.06 -0.04
CA ALA A 261 6.79 -0.72 -1.45
C ALA A 261 6.25 0.68 -1.79
N ILE A 262 6.74 1.21 -2.90
CA ILE A 262 6.13 2.34 -3.60
C ILE A 262 5.07 1.77 -4.56
N PRO A 263 3.83 2.31 -4.58
CA PRO A 263 2.80 1.86 -5.49
C PRO A 263 3.20 2.02 -6.97
N PRO A 264 3.13 0.93 -7.79
CA PRO A 264 3.49 0.98 -9.20
C PRO A 264 2.77 2.05 -10.02
N LEU A 265 1.47 2.27 -9.80
CA LEU A 265 0.72 3.33 -10.51
C LEU A 265 1.28 4.73 -10.26
N PHE A 266 1.73 5.03 -9.04
CA PHE A 266 2.39 6.29 -8.76
C PHE A 266 3.79 6.34 -9.37
N ALA A 267 4.55 5.25 -9.25
CA ALA A 267 5.92 5.18 -9.78
C ALA A 267 5.96 5.34 -11.30
N GLU A 268 4.99 4.76 -12.03
CA GLU A 268 4.84 4.91 -13.49
C GLU A 268 4.58 6.38 -13.87
N GLN A 269 3.67 7.07 -13.19
CA GLN A 269 3.37 8.48 -13.43
C GLN A 269 4.58 9.39 -13.14
N ALA A 270 5.27 9.15 -12.02
CA ALA A 270 6.49 9.88 -11.68
C ALA A 270 7.59 9.64 -12.73
N GLY A 271 7.77 8.40 -13.20
CA GLY A 271 8.73 8.04 -14.23
C GLY A 271 8.47 8.73 -15.57
N ILE A 272 7.20 8.81 -16.00
CA ILE A 272 6.80 9.55 -17.22
C ILE A 272 7.17 11.02 -17.10
N VAL A 273 6.88 11.66 -15.98
CA VAL A 273 7.20 13.07 -15.74
C VAL A 273 8.70 13.30 -15.73
N LEU A 274 9.46 12.48 -15.02
CA LEU A 274 10.92 12.57 -14.99
C LEU A 274 11.53 12.43 -16.39
N LYS A 275 10.99 11.51 -17.22
CA LYS A 275 11.42 11.35 -18.61
C LYS A 275 11.15 12.62 -19.43
N LYS A 276 9.96 13.22 -19.31
CA LYS A 276 9.63 14.50 -19.97
C LYS A 276 10.61 15.63 -19.57
N MET A 277 10.93 15.72 -18.28
CA MET A 277 11.86 16.75 -17.76
C MET A 277 13.31 16.56 -18.22
N LEU A 278 13.71 15.38 -18.67
CA LEU A 278 15.04 15.14 -19.26
C LEU A 278 15.09 15.47 -20.75
N GLN A 279 13.93 15.59 -21.41
CA GLN A 279 13.81 15.85 -22.85
C GLN A 279 13.51 17.33 -23.16
N SER A 280 13.14 18.11 -22.15
CA SER A 280 12.94 19.57 -22.21
C SER A 280 14.23 20.34 -21.92
#